data_84636ee9dbb0800c47f959566a930303
#
_entry.id   84636ee9dbb0800c47f959566a930303
#
_cell.length_a   1.000
_cell.length_b   1.000
_cell.length_c   1.000
_cell.angle_alpha   90.00
_cell.angle_beta   90.00
_cell.angle_gamma   90.00
#
_symmetry.space_group_name_H-M   'P 1'
#
loop_
_entity.id
_entity.type
_entity.pdbx_description
1 polymer ?
#
loop_
_entity_poly.entity_id
_entity_poly.type
_entity_poly.pdbx_seq_one_letter_code
_entity_poly.pdbx_strand_id
1 'polypeptide(L)'
;MNKFLFLLLFPFCVFAQQDSISYKYWVSFTDKDNSNFDLNMPEGFLSQRAIDRRVNQGIDIKIPDLPINSWYADSIGDLGFDIINRSKWFNGIMITTNDSTLVNQITFPFVKSVFYFGQWNKNKSNQKKQSKLETDFSKADYGDAYNQLAMLKGEFLHKRNLKGEGKVIAVLDAGFSKADEMDAFQKLFDESRILGSWDFVRQEEGVYEDHSHGMMVLSTMGAENKGQIIGTSPDASFWLLRTEDGDTENLIEEYNWLCGAEFADSVGADIINSSLGYTTFDDASQNHTYSDMNGRTTPVSIAANFASRKGMIVVNSAGNSGSSSWHYIGAPADADSILSVGAVDENTDFAWFSSFGPTADGRVKPTIVAQGGNTIVATSDNGTLTGNGTSFSSPIIAGMTACLWQAHPNRTNMEIINAIILSAHLHENPNDSLGNGLPNFALADLLLTEPKNQTQSDVFAIVPNPITANSHIYVYAANTNAMRMEVYNIKGNRISKFNFSLTAQTNNQINLSFLRKNAVGVYLLKIRLGGQEFVEKVILVD
;
A
#
# COMPACT_ATOMS: atom_id res chain seq x y z
N MET A 1 68.79 20.34 -40.90
CA MET A 1 67.61 19.55 -41.34
C MET A 1 66.46 19.97 -40.48
N ASN A 2 65.55 20.78 -41.04
CA ASN A 2 64.39 21.28 -40.33
C ASN A 2 63.25 20.26 -40.46
N LYS A 3 62.69 19.83 -39.33
CA LYS A 3 61.45 19.05 -39.29
C LYS A 3 60.26 20.01 -39.11
N PHE A 4 59.44 20.14 -40.12
CA PHE A 4 58.14 20.82 -40.03
C PHE A 4 57.14 19.91 -39.36
N LEU A 5 56.54 20.35 -38.25
CA LEU A 5 55.45 19.66 -37.53
C LEU A 5 54.14 20.26 -38.08
N PHE A 6 53.37 19.47 -38.85
CA PHE A 6 52.03 19.84 -39.28
C PHE A 6 51.03 19.59 -38.15
N LEU A 7 50.51 20.63 -37.53
CA LEU A 7 49.43 20.55 -36.56
C LEU A 7 48.09 20.52 -37.31
N LEU A 8 47.48 19.33 -37.42
CA LEU A 8 46.12 19.17 -37.94
C LEU A 8 45.12 19.64 -36.89
N LEU A 9 44.57 20.85 -37.05
CA LEU A 9 43.42 21.36 -36.34
C LEU A 9 42.16 20.66 -36.88
N PHE A 10 41.65 19.65 -36.14
CA PHE A 10 40.29 19.18 -36.33
C PHE A 10 39.30 20.19 -35.71
N PRO A 11 38.30 20.69 -36.48
CA PRO A 11 37.23 21.46 -35.86
C PRO A 11 36.40 20.52 -34.97
N PHE A 12 36.46 20.72 -33.68
CA PHE A 12 35.46 20.17 -32.74
C PHE A 12 34.12 20.85 -33.05
N CYS A 13 33.27 20.22 -33.85
CA CYS A 13 31.85 20.56 -33.87
C CYS A 13 31.25 20.15 -32.53
N VAL A 14 31.15 21.11 -31.62
CA VAL A 14 30.30 20.99 -30.44
C VAL A 14 28.86 21.02 -30.98
N PHE A 15 28.26 19.85 -31.17
CA PHE A 15 26.81 19.78 -31.30
C PHE A 15 26.26 20.18 -29.93
N ALA A 16 25.77 21.41 -29.82
CA ALA A 16 24.90 21.79 -28.73
C ALA A 16 23.70 20.84 -28.79
N GLN A 17 23.57 19.98 -27.83
CA GLN A 17 22.38 19.17 -27.63
C GLN A 17 21.26 20.16 -27.32
N GLN A 18 20.41 20.42 -28.28
CA GLN A 18 19.27 21.30 -28.11
C GLN A 18 18.30 20.56 -27.21
N ASP A 19 18.08 21.07 -26.01
CA ASP A 19 17.07 20.54 -25.09
C ASP A 19 15.73 20.51 -25.82
N SER A 20 15.28 19.30 -26.17
CA SER A 20 14.04 19.14 -26.91
C SER A 20 12.87 19.21 -25.92
N ILE A 21 12.16 20.33 -25.96
CA ILE A 21 10.89 20.48 -25.25
C ILE A 21 9.91 19.44 -25.80
N SER A 22 9.28 18.67 -24.90
CA SER A 22 8.20 17.76 -25.26
C SER A 22 6.88 18.20 -24.61
N TYR A 23 5.80 18.12 -25.36
CA TYR A 23 4.44 18.47 -24.94
C TYR A 23 3.66 17.17 -24.72
N LYS A 24 2.99 17.04 -23.58
CA LYS A 24 2.24 15.82 -23.23
C LYS A 24 0.75 16.09 -23.16
N TYR A 25 -0.04 15.14 -23.69
CA TYR A 25 -1.50 15.24 -23.76
C TYR A 25 -2.14 13.91 -23.36
N TRP A 26 -3.36 13.99 -22.81
CA TRP A 26 -4.28 12.87 -22.67
C TRP A 26 -5.32 12.93 -23.78
N VAL A 27 -5.53 11.81 -24.48
CA VAL A 27 -6.57 11.67 -25.51
C VAL A 27 -7.55 10.61 -25.04
N SER A 28 -8.80 11.02 -24.77
CA SER A 28 -9.89 10.10 -24.41
C SER A 28 -10.63 9.65 -25.66
N PHE A 29 -11.04 8.38 -25.69
CA PHE A 29 -11.85 7.81 -26.76
C PHE A 29 -13.33 7.72 -26.40
N THR A 30 -14.22 7.68 -27.40
CA THR A 30 -15.67 7.58 -27.22
C THR A 30 -16.11 6.22 -26.69
N ASP A 31 -15.50 5.16 -27.20
CA ASP A 31 -15.89 3.76 -27.01
C ASP A 31 -14.67 2.82 -27.18
N LYS A 32 -14.92 1.52 -27.14
CA LYS A 32 -13.96 0.44 -27.43
C LYS A 32 -14.44 -0.47 -28.56
N ASP A 33 -15.32 0.05 -29.42
CA ASP A 33 -15.91 -0.72 -30.49
C ASP A 33 -14.84 -1.29 -31.42
N ASN A 34 -15.06 -2.49 -31.93
CA ASN A 34 -14.10 -3.24 -32.76
C ASN A 34 -12.73 -3.46 -32.08
N SER A 35 -12.69 -3.57 -30.75
CA SER A 35 -11.49 -4.02 -30.04
C SER A 35 -11.01 -5.37 -30.57
N ASN A 36 -9.70 -5.59 -30.65
CA ASN A 36 -9.10 -6.86 -31.02
C ASN A 36 -9.19 -7.93 -29.90
N PHE A 37 -9.78 -7.59 -28.76
CA PHE A 37 -9.91 -8.43 -27.58
C PHE A 37 -11.38 -8.81 -27.33
N ASP A 38 -11.61 -10.05 -26.84
CA ASP A 38 -12.93 -10.59 -26.51
C ASP A 38 -13.08 -10.76 -25.00
N LEU A 39 -14.19 -10.30 -24.43
CA LEU A 39 -14.52 -10.49 -23.02
C LEU A 39 -14.62 -11.97 -22.61
N ASN A 40 -14.92 -12.85 -23.56
CA ASN A 40 -14.99 -14.31 -23.34
C ASN A 40 -13.61 -14.98 -23.40
N MET A 41 -12.55 -14.26 -23.78
CA MET A 41 -11.15 -14.72 -23.84
C MET A 41 -10.24 -13.78 -23.04
N PRO A 42 -10.48 -13.64 -21.71
CA PRO A 42 -9.78 -12.65 -20.88
C PRO A 42 -8.28 -12.91 -20.73
N GLU A 43 -7.83 -14.14 -20.97
CA GLU A 43 -6.40 -14.51 -21.00
C GLU A 43 -5.59 -13.74 -22.06
N GLY A 44 -6.26 -13.13 -23.03
CA GLY A 44 -5.62 -12.26 -24.02
C GLY A 44 -5.17 -10.90 -23.46
N PHE A 45 -5.65 -10.48 -22.27
CA PHE A 45 -5.34 -9.18 -21.69
C PHE A 45 -5.24 -9.16 -20.14
N LEU A 46 -5.49 -10.28 -19.47
CA LEU A 46 -5.32 -10.48 -18.03
C LEU A 46 -4.49 -11.74 -17.78
N SER A 47 -3.61 -11.70 -16.79
CA SER A 47 -2.94 -12.90 -16.32
C SER A 47 -3.92 -13.88 -15.69
N GLN A 48 -3.57 -15.17 -15.64
CA GLN A 48 -4.40 -16.17 -14.96
C GLN A 48 -4.68 -15.78 -13.51
N ARG A 49 -3.69 -15.22 -12.79
CA ARG A 49 -3.84 -14.73 -11.42
C ARG A 49 -4.90 -13.61 -11.32
N ALA A 50 -4.95 -12.69 -12.29
CA ALA A 50 -5.97 -11.64 -12.34
C ALA A 50 -7.38 -12.19 -12.59
N ILE A 51 -7.48 -13.22 -13.43
CA ILE A 51 -8.74 -13.93 -13.69
C ILE A 51 -9.18 -14.67 -12.42
N ASP A 52 -8.29 -15.44 -11.80
CA ASP A 52 -8.57 -16.21 -10.58
C ASP A 52 -9.02 -15.30 -9.43
N ARG A 53 -8.37 -14.12 -9.25
CA ARG A 53 -8.77 -13.13 -8.26
C ARG A 53 -10.23 -12.69 -8.46
N ARG A 54 -10.66 -12.44 -9.71
CA ARG A 54 -12.04 -12.07 -10.02
C ARG A 54 -13.02 -13.21 -9.77
N VAL A 55 -12.69 -14.40 -10.22
CA VAL A 55 -13.52 -15.61 -10.02
C VAL A 55 -13.72 -15.87 -8.52
N ASN A 56 -12.64 -15.84 -7.75
CA ASN A 56 -12.68 -16.09 -6.30
C ASN A 56 -13.51 -15.05 -5.52
N GLN A 57 -13.65 -13.84 -6.06
CA GLN A 57 -14.40 -12.75 -5.45
C GLN A 57 -15.76 -12.49 -6.13
N GLY A 58 -16.15 -13.28 -7.13
CA GLY A 58 -17.41 -13.11 -7.86
C GLY A 58 -17.48 -11.81 -8.68
N ILE A 59 -16.35 -11.35 -9.23
CA ILE A 59 -16.24 -10.11 -10.00
C ILE A 59 -16.29 -10.43 -11.50
N ASP A 60 -17.29 -9.91 -12.19
CA ASP A 60 -17.42 -10.06 -13.64
C ASP A 60 -16.32 -9.28 -14.39
N ILE A 61 -15.85 -9.85 -15.51
CA ILE A 61 -15.05 -9.15 -16.50
C ILE A 61 -15.99 -8.37 -17.42
N LYS A 62 -15.74 -7.06 -17.61
CA LYS A 62 -16.65 -6.12 -18.28
C LYS A 62 -15.90 -5.23 -19.28
N ILE A 63 -16.62 -4.49 -20.09
CA ILE A 63 -16.04 -3.57 -21.11
C ILE A 63 -14.89 -2.70 -20.60
N PRO A 64 -14.91 -2.12 -19.36
CA PRO A 64 -13.76 -1.39 -18.85
C PRO A 64 -12.48 -2.23 -18.69
N ASP A 65 -12.57 -3.57 -18.63
CA ASP A 65 -11.41 -4.46 -18.54
C ASP A 65 -10.71 -4.67 -19.89
N LEU A 66 -11.43 -4.52 -20.99
CA LEU A 66 -10.84 -4.62 -22.33
C LEU A 66 -9.78 -3.53 -22.53
N PRO A 67 -8.65 -3.84 -23.16
CA PRO A 67 -7.74 -2.83 -23.69
C PRO A 67 -8.45 -1.84 -24.62
N ILE A 68 -7.86 -0.68 -24.81
CA ILE A 68 -8.35 0.30 -25.78
C ILE A 68 -8.30 -0.29 -27.20
N ASN A 69 -9.11 0.26 -28.11
CA ASN A 69 -9.01 -0.10 -29.51
C ASN A 69 -7.64 0.33 -30.07
N SER A 70 -6.83 -0.64 -30.53
CA SER A 70 -5.48 -0.38 -31.02
C SER A 70 -5.47 0.54 -32.24
N TRP A 71 -6.46 0.39 -33.14
CA TRP A 71 -6.57 1.25 -34.33
C TRP A 71 -6.78 2.74 -33.96
N TYR A 72 -7.51 3.04 -32.86
CA TYR A 72 -7.65 4.43 -32.39
C TYR A 72 -6.29 4.98 -31.94
N ALA A 73 -5.54 4.20 -31.17
CA ALA A 73 -4.22 4.60 -30.72
C ALA A 73 -3.24 4.76 -31.89
N ASP A 74 -3.20 3.79 -32.80
CA ASP A 74 -2.30 3.79 -33.96
C ASP A 74 -2.62 4.98 -34.90
N SER A 75 -3.91 5.30 -35.12
CA SER A 75 -4.34 6.47 -35.91
C SER A 75 -3.86 7.80 -35.30
N ILE A 76 -3.70 7.89 -33.98
CA ILE A 76 -3.11 9.08 -33.34
C ILE A 76 -1.58 9.04 -33.51
N GLY A 77 -0.95 7.89 -33.38
CA GLY A 77 0.49 7.70 -33.61
C GLY A 77 0.91 8.09 -35.05
N ASP A 78 0.10 7.72 -36.05
CA ASP A 78 0.33 8.05 -37.48
C ASP A 78 0.35 9.56 -37.77
N LEU A 79 -0.19 10.39 -36.86
CA LEU A 79 -0.05 11.86 -36.94
C LEU A 79 1.34 12.34 -36.48
N GLY A 80 2.21 11.47 -35.95
CA GLY A 80 3.56 11.80 -35.48
C GLY A 80 3.67 12.01 -33.96
N PHE A 81 2.70 11.51 -33.19
CA PHE A 81 2.79 11.45 -31.72
C PHE A 81 3.44 10.16 -31.25
N ASP A 82 4.28 10.25 -30.22
CA ASP A 82 4.70 9.08 -29.45
C ASP A 82 3.64 8.75 -28.39
N ILE A 83 3.20 7.49 -28.35
CA ILE A 83 2.27 7.01 -27.34
C ILE A 83 3.08 6.52 -26.14
N ILE A 84 2.93 7.17 -24.99
CA ILE A 84 3.71 6.85 -23.77
C ILE A 84 2.94 5.94 -22.81
N ASN A 85 1.64 6.13 -22.63
CA ASN A 85 0.81 5.28 -21.77
C ASN A 85 -0.57 5.01 -22.37
N ARG A 86 -1.21 3.90 -21.98
CA ARG A 86 -2.55 3.49 -22.42
C ARG A 86 -3.37 3.10 -21.19
N SER A 87 -4.61 3.57 -21.11
CA SER A 87 -5.53 3.19 -20.03
C SER A 87 -6.78 2.51 -20.57
N LYS A 88 -7.00 1.31 -20.08
CA LYS A 88 -8.25 0.57 -20.32
C LYS A 88 -9.42 1.11 -19.49
N TRP A 89 -9.19 1.56 -18.26
CA TRP A 89 -10.26 2.05 -17.39
C TRP A 89 -10.77 3.42 -17.79
N PHE A 90 -9.88 4.33 -18.20
CA PHE A 90 -10.26 5.67 -18.68
C PHE A 90 -10.45 5.74 -20.20
N ASN A 91 -10.26 4.63 -20.90
CA ASN A 91 -10.43 4.51 -22.36
C ASN A 91 -9.72 5.60 -23.13
N GLY A 92 -8.41 5.67 -23.01
CA GLY A 92 -7.61 6.71 -23.63
C GLY A 92 -6.11 6.39 -23.64
N ILE A 93 -5.36 7.33 -24.21
CA ILE A 93 -3.90 7.26 -24.31
C ILE A 93 -3.24 8.55 -23.84
N MET A 94 -2.04 8.41 -23.33
CA MET A 94 -1.13 9.53 -23.09
C MET A 94 -0.15 9.61 -24.25
N ILE A 95 -0.02 10.80 -24.83
CA ILE A 95 0.83 11.05 -26.01
C ILE A 95 1.83 12.18 -25.74
N THR A 96 2.96 12.13 -26.44
CA THR A 96 3.94 13.21 -26.41
C THR A 96 4.38 13.61 -27.83
N THR A 97 4.78 14.87 -28.00
CA THR A 97 5.35 15.41 -29.23
C THR A 97 6.26 16.60 -28.94
N ASN A 98 7.20 16.88 -29.84
CA ASN A 98 8.03 18.08 -29.80
C ASN A 98 7.38 19.28 -30.56
N ASP A 99 6.27 19.04 -31.25
CA ASP A 99 5.52 20.07 -31.99
C ASP A 99 4.09 20.20 -31.44
N SER A 100 3.86 21.23 -30.61
CA SER A 100 2.55 21.47 -30.00
C SER A 100 1.44 21.77 -31.01
N THR A 101 1.76 22.06 -32.27
CA THR A 101 0.74 22.34 -33.32
C THR A 101 0.07 21.07 -33.84
N LEU A 102 0.72 19.90 -33.71
CA LEU A 102 0.20 18.60 -34.14
C LEU A 102 -1.15 18.26 -33.49
N VAL A 103 -1.38 18.72 -32.24
CA VAL A 103 -2.64 18.45 -31.51
C VAL A 103 -3.87 18.91 -32.29
N ASN A 104 -3.76 19.97 -33.13
CA ASN A 104 -4.86 20.48 -33.97
C ASN A 104 -5.28 19.50 -35.07
N GLN A 105 -4.47 18.47 -35.38
CA GLN A 105 -4.78 17.44 -36.35
C GLN A 105 -5.61 16.28 -35.76
N ILE A 106 -5.76 16.24 -34.45
CA ILE A 106 -6.58 15.23 -33.76
C ILE A 106 -8.06 15.57 -33.93
N THR A 107 -8.64 15.21 -35.08
CA THR A 107 -10.03 15.53 -35.44
C THR A 107 -10.90 14.30 -35.68
N PHE A 108 -10.45 13.11 -35.21
CA PHE A 108 -11.14 11.85 -35.44
C PHE A 108 -12.45 11.75 -34.65
N PRO A 109 -13.52 11.17 -35.25
CA PRO A 109 -14.83 11.03 -34.59
C PRO A 109 -14.79 10.17 -33.32
N PHE A 110 -13.83 9.26 -33.21
CA PHE A 110 -13.63 8.39 -32.04
C PHE A 110 -12.89 9.09 -30.88
N VAL A 111 -12.40 10.31 -31.07
CA VAL A 111 -11.80 11.11 -29.99
C VAL A 111 -12.88 11.89 -29.26
N LYS A 112 -13.01 11.65 -27.98
CA LYS A 112 -13.96 12.32 -27.10
C LYS A 112 -13.45 13.67 -26.60
N SER A 113 -12.17 13.71 -26.20
CA SER A 113 -11.51 14.92 -25.68
C SER A 113 -10.00 14.78 -25.73
N VAL A 114 -9.32 15.93 -25.78
CA VAL A 114 -7.87 16.04 -25.62
C VAL A 114 -7.61 17.00 -24.47
N PHE A 115 -6.72 16.60 -23.54
CA PHE A 115 -6.32 17.40 -22.38
C PHE A 115 -4.81 17.59 -22.40
N TYR A 116 -4.32 18.80 -22.15
CA TYR A 116 -2.89 19.14 -22.12
C TYR A 116 -2.34 19.08 -20.70
N PHE A 117 -1.23 18.34 -20.47
CA PHE A 117 -0.58 18.25 -19.17
C PHE A 117 0.53 19.29 -18.96
N GLY A 118 1.30 19.64 -20.00
CA GLY A 118 2.48 20.51 -19.87
C GLY A 118 3.65 20.14 -20.76
N GLN A 119 4.87 20.64 -20.43
CA GLN A 119 6.12 20.42 -21.19
C GLN A 119 7.29 19.98 -20.30
N TRP A 120 8.26 19.16 -20.81
CA TRP A 120 9.35 18.49 -20.06
C TRP A 120 10.71 18.44 -20.76
N ASN A 121 11.84 18.21 -19.98
CA ASN A 121 13.24 18.02 -20.42
C ASN A 121 13.86 16.72 -19.84
N LYS A 122 14.89 16.09 -20.46
CA LYS A 122 15.41 14.72 -20.13
C LYS A 122 16.89 14.60 -19.69
N ASN A 123 17.24 13.75 -18.67
CA ASN A 123 18.61 13.28 -18.33
C ASN A 123 18.64 11.86 -17.63
N LYS A 124 19.80 11.13 -17.52
CA LYS A 124 19.98 9.70 -17.07
C LYS A 124 21.23 9.34 -16.26
N SER A 125 21.25 8.18 -15.49
CA SER A 125 22.42 7.43 -14.91
C SER A 125 22.16 5.95 -14.48
N ASN A 126 23.16 5.13 -13.99
CA ASN A 126 23.24 3.67 -13.72
C ASN A 126 24.24 3.23 -12.63
N GLN A 127 24.26 2.09 -11.86
CA GLN A 127 24.15 0.60 -11.76
C GLN A 127 24.76 0.03 -10.44
N LYS A 128 24.65 -1.19 -9.99
CA LYS A 128 24.49 -2.64 -9.64
C LYS A 128 25.50 -3.25 -8.61
N LYS A 129 25.32 -4.33 -7.84
CA LYS A 129 24.78 -5.61 -7.38
C LYS A 129 25.58 -6.32 -6.23
N GLN A 130 25.19 -7.24 -5.33
CA GLN A 130 24.65 -8.55 -4.98
C GLN A 130 25.15 -9.07 -3.58
N SER A 131 24.63 -9.96 -2.72
CA SER A 131 23.84 -11.13 -2.36
C SER A 131 24.26 -11.88 -1.04
N LYS A 132 23.52 -12.52 -0.12
CA LYS A 132 22.73 -13.70 0.28
C LYS A 132 22.79 -14.20 1.76
N LEU A 133 21.73 -14.72 2.46
CA LEU A 133 21.07 -15.99 2.87
C LEU A 133 20.36 -16.02 4.26
N GLU A 134 19.39 -16.96 4.52
CA GLU A 134 18.21 -17.02 5.39
C GLU A 134 18.26 -17.61 6.81
N THR A 135 17.14 -17.42 7.62
CA THR A 135 16.40 -18.33 8.56
C THR A 135 15.37 -17.62 9.47
N ASP A 136 14.58 -18.34 10.31
CA ASP A 136 13.40 -17.94 11.11
C ASP A 136 13.65 -16.86 12.21
N PHE A 137 12.60 -16.04 12.60
CA PHE A 137 12.77 -14.79 13.32
C PHE A 137 12.42 -14.80 14.81
N SER A 138 13.29 -14.25 15.66
CA SER A 138 13.04 -13.86 17.05
C SER A 138 12.77 -12.34 17.16
N LYS A 139 12.34 -11.81 18.32
CA LYS A 139 12.22 -10.36 18.56
C LYS A 139 13.51 -9.59 18.24
N ALA A 140 14.66 -10.17 18.56
CA ALA A 140 15.97 -9.56 18.27
C ALA A 140 16.27 -9.48 16.76
N ASP A 141 15.69 -10.36 15.97
CA ASP A 141 15.90 -10.36 14.52
C ASP A 141 15.25 -9.16 13.83
N TYR A 142 14.13 -8.62 14.37
CA TYR A 142 13.48 -7.42 13.84
C TYR A 142 14.28 -6.14 14.12
N GLY A 143 15.27 -6.18 15.01
CA GLY A 143 15.99 -4.99 15.43
C GLY A 143 15.04 -3.91 15.97
N ASP A 144 15.34 -2.65 15.70
CA ASP A 144 14.51 -1.50 16.14
C ASP A 144 13.15 -1.43 15.41
N ALA A 145 12.99 -2.12 14.27
CA ALA A 145 11.72 -2.20 13.54
C ALA A 145 10.64 -3.04 14.23
N TYR A 146 10.96 -3.78 15.30
CA TYR A 146 10.00 -4.64 16.00
C TYR A 146 8.70 -3.91 16.41
N ASN A 147 8.80 -2.64 16.83
CA ASN A 147 7.65 -1.88 17.31
C ASN A 147 6.60 -1.66 16.20
N GLN A 148 7.03 -1.45 14.94
CA GLN A 148 6.16 -1.26 13.76
C GLN A 148 5.21 -2.43 13.55
N LEU A 149 5.67 -3.64 13.82
CA LEU A 149 4.89 -4.87 13.76
C LEU A 149 4.08 -5.10 15.04
N ALA A 150 4.70 -4.91 16.20
CA ALA A 150 4.14 -5.31 17.50
C ALA A 150 2.95 -4.45 17.93
N MET A 151 2.94 -3.14 17.58
CA MET A 151 1.80 -2.26 17.90
C MET A 151 0.51 -2.73 17.19
N LEU A 152 0.64 -3.39 16.04
CA LEU A 152 -0.47 -3.96 15.26
C LEU A 152 -0.80 -5.41 15.65
N LYS A 153 -0.11 -6.00 16.63
CA LYS A 153 -0.16 -7.45 16.97
C LYS A 153 0.22 -8.36 15.79
N GLY A 154 1.08 -7.87 14.92
CA GLY A 154 1.51 -8.59 13.71
C GLY A 154 2.35 -9.82 14.00
N GLU A 155 3.08 -9.83 15.14
CA GLU A 155 3.83 -10.99 15.60
C GLU A 155 2.96 -12.24 15.80
N PHE A 156 1.66 -12.06 16.00
CA PHE A 156 0.71 -13.17 16.07
C PHE A 156 0.62 -13.96 14.76
N LEU A 157 0.59 -13.25 13.62
CA LEU A 157 0.58 -13.87 12.30
C LEU A 157 1.96 -14.45 11.96
N HIS A 158 3.03 -13.71 12.22
CA HIS A 158 4.41 -14.14 11.92
C HIS A 158 4.80 -15.42 12.69
N LYS A 159 4.39 -15.56 13.97
CA LYS A 159 4.58 -16.80 14.77
C LYS A 159 3.85 -18.01 14.19
N ARG A 160 2.87 -17.80 13.32
CA ARG A 160 2.14 -18.84 12.57
C ARG A 160 2.69 -19.03 11.16
N ASN A 161 3.86 -18.47 10.87
CA ASN A 161 4.50 -18.44 9.54
C ASN A 161 3.64 -17.79 8.46
N LEU A 162 2.80 -16.82 8.84
CA LEU A 162 1.97 -16.03 7.93
C LEU A 162 2.68 -14.69 7.70
N LYS A 163 3.57 -14.65 6.71
CA LYS A 163 4.49 -13.56 6.41
C LYS A 163 4.28 -12.98 5.00
N GLY A 164 3.12 -13.23 4.39
CA GLY A 164 2.72 -12.74 3.07
C GLY A 164 2.99 -13.71 1.91
N GLU A 165 3.43 -14.95 2.17
CA GLU A 165 3.71 -15.94 1.13
C GLU A 165 2.49 -16.13 0.19
N GLY A 166 2.76 -16.17 -1.12
CA GLY A 166 1.76 -16.31 -2.18
C GLY A 166 0.95 -15.03 -2.46
N LYS A 167 1.16 -13.94 -1.71
CA LYS A 167 0.56 -12.63 -1.98
C LYS A 167 1.49 -11.74 -2.81
N VAL A 168 0.90 -10.92 -3.66
CA VAL A 168 1.62 -9.99 -4.54
C VAL A 168 1.22 -8.56 -4.21
N ILE A 169 2.21 -7.74 -3.87
CA ILE A 169 2.05 -6.31 -3.61
C ILE A 169 2.67 -5.52 -4.76
N ALA A 170 1.89 -4.67 -5.41
CA ALA A 170 2.41 -3.66 -6.32
C ALA A 170 2.72 -2.39 -5.53
N VAL A 171 3.96 -1.93 -5.60
CA VAL A 171 4.43 -0.70 -4.92
C VAL A 171 4.52 0.39 -5.97
N LEU A 172 3.67 1.42 -5.87
CA LEU A 172 3.65 2.59 -6.72
C LEU A 172 4.37 3.73 -6.00
N ASP A 173 5.48 4.24 -6.56
CA ASP A 173 6.36 5.20 -5.88
C ASP A 173 7.22 6.00 -6.87
N ALA A 174 8.10 6.89 -6.38
CA ALA A 174 8.98 7.74 -7.17
C ALA A 174 10.28 7.05 -7.66
N GLY A 175 10.56 5.82 -7.24
CA GLY A 175 11.76 5.06 -7.58
C GLY A 175 12.26 4.20 -6.43
N PHE A 176 13.16 3.25 -6.73
CA PHE A 176 13.65 2.23 -5.79
C PHE A 176 15.18 2.19 -5.78
N SER A 177 15.80 3.37 -5.70
CA SER A 177 17.25 3.54 -5.85
C SER A 177 18.04 2.52 -5.05
N LYS A 178 18.89 1.75 -5.75
CA LYS A 178 19.76 0.70 -5.22
C LYS A 178 19.06 -0.46 -4.48
N ALA A 179 17.76 -0.61 -4.57
CA ALA A 179 17.10 -1.74 -3.90
C ALA A 179 17.64 -3.10 -4.37
N ASP A 180 18.10 -3.19 -5.62
CA ASP A 180 18.72 -4.39 -6.20
C ASP A 180 20.18 -4.66 -5.72
N GLU A 181 20.75 -3.74 -4.93
CA GLU A 181 22.12 -3.83 -4.39
C GLU A 181 22.15 -4.06 -2.86
N MET A 182 20.99 -3.99 -2.19
CA MET A 182 20.92 -3.92 -0.72
C MET A 182 20.73 -5.30 -0.08
N ASP A 183 21.50 -5.57 1.00
CA ASP A 183 21.40 -6.80 1.80
C ASP A 183 19.97 -7.02 2.33
N ALA A 184 19.27 -5.94 2.65
CA ALA A 184 17.90 -5.98 3.16
C ALA A 184 16.88 -6.61 2.18
N PHE A 185 17.14 -6.58 0.88
CA PHE A 185 16.27 -7.12 -0.16
C PHE A 185 16.83 -8.34 -0.88
N GLN A 186 18.03 -8.77 -0.49
CA GLN A 186 18.75 -9.86 -1.14
C GLN A 186 17.89 -11.12 -1.31
N LYS A 187 17.16 -11.51 -0.27
CA LYS A 187 16.25 -12.65 -0.31
C LYS A 187 15.13 -12.49 -1.35
N LEU A 188 14.59 -11.28 -1.53
CA LEU A 188 13.56 -11.02 -2.54
C LEU A 188 14.08 -11.28 -3.96
N PHE A 189 15.31 -10.86 -4.25
CA PHE A 189 15.94 -11.08 -5.56
C PHE A 189 16.37 -12.53 -5.76
N ASP A 190 16.97 -13.15 -4.75
CA ASP A 190 17.44 -14.54 -4.82
C ASP A 190 16.31 -15.55 -5.02
N GLU A 191 15.17 -15.30 -4.40
CA GLU A 191 13.98 -16.14 -4.51
C GLU A 191 13.05 -15.72 -5.66
N SER A 192 13.46 -14.75 -6.50
CA SER A 192 12.66 -14.21 -7.61
C SER A 192 11.30 -13.67 -7.14
N ARG A 193 11.24 -13.06 -5.95
CA ARG A 193 10.02 -12.46 -5.39
C ARG A 193 9.88 -10.98 -5.76
N ILE A 194 10.88 -10.34 -6.34
CA ILE A 194 10.68 -9.18 -7.20
C ILE A 194 10.27 -9.72 -8.56
N LEU A 195 8.97 -9.62 -8.88
CA LEU A 195 8.36 -10.21 -10.08
C LEU A 195 8.69 -9.40 -11.35
N GLY A 196 9.09 -8.15 -11.18
CA GLY A 196 9.51 -7.23 -12.21
C GLY A 196 9.30 -5.78 -11.79
N SER A 197 9.65 -4.88 -12.70
CA SER A 197 9.52 -3.43 -12.51
C SER A 197 9.10 -2.75 -13.81
N TRP A 198 8.52 -1.55 -13.68
CA TRP A 198 8.23 -0.68 -14.82
C TRP A 198 8.23 0.79 -14.41
N ASP A 199 8.87 1.62 -15.21
CA ASP A 199 8.88 3.08 -15.08
C ASP A 199 7.85 3.72 -16.02
N PHE A 200 6.73 4.19 -15.47
CA PHE A 200 5.69 4.89 -16.23
C PHE A 200 6.07 6.33 -16.58
N VAL A 201 7.13 6.88 -15.99
CA VAL A 201 7.63 8.22 -16.27
C VAL A 201 8.55 8.20 -17.49
N ARG A 202 9.48 7.22 -17.56
CA ARG A 202 10.49 7.10 -18.63
C ARG A 202 10.17 6.02 -19.66
N GLN A 203 9.18 5.16 -19.43
CA GLN A 203 8.81 4.05 -20.32
C GLN A 203 9.93 3.00 -20.46
N GLU A 204 10.47 2.54 -19.34
CA GLU A 204 11.56 1.55 -19.29
C GLU A 204 11.39 0.60 -18.09
N GLU A 205 12.12 -0.52 -18.07
CA GLU A 205 12.05 -1.49 -16.97
C GLU A 205 12.86 -1.08 -15.73
N GLY A 206 13.86 -0.19 -15.88
CA GLY A 206 14.75 0.26 -14.80
C GLY A 206 14.06 1.23 -13.84
N VAL A 207 14.08 0.90 -12.52
CA VAL A 207 13.52 1.75 -11.46
C VAL A 207 14.50 1.96 -10.29
N TYR A 208 15.74 1.44 -10.44
CA TYR A 208 16.73 1.40 -9.35
C TYR A 208 17.71 2.58 -9.36
N GLU A 209 17.55 3.52 -10.27
CA GLU A 209 18.47 4.64 -10.49
C GLU A 209 17.89 5.99 -10.04
N ASP A 210 16.62 5.99 -9.69
CA ASP A 210 15.85 7.17 -9.37
C ASP A 210 15.73 7.39 -7.85
N HIS A 211 14.64 7.96 -7.39
CA HIS A 211 14.46 8.37 -6.02
C HIS A 211 14.51 7.18 -5.03
N SER A 212 15.06 7.38 -3.83
CA SER A 212 15.19 6.33 -2.80
C SER A 212 13.92 6.10 -1.97
N HIS A 213 12.86 6.89 -2.18
CA HIS A 213 11.66 6.85 -1.33
C HIS A 213 10.96 5.48 -1.41
N GLY A 214 10.72 4.95 -2.61
CA GLY A 214 10.09 3.64 -2.78
C GLY A 214 10.94 2.48 -2.24
N MET A 215 12.28 2.61 -2.24
CA MET A 215 13.17 1.64 -1.58
C MET A 215 12.96 1.66 -0.04
N MET A 216 12.86 2.83 0.58
CA MET A 216 12.54 2.94 2.01
C MET A 216 11.14 2.39 2.32
N VAL A 217 10.15 2.68 1.48
CA VAL A 217 8.78 2.13 1.55
C VAL A 217 8.81 0.60 1.45
N LEU A 218 9.50 0.03 0.45
CA LEU A 218 9.65 -1.41 0.29
C LEU A 218 10.27 -2.07 1.52
N SER A 219 11.22 -1.38 2.21
CA SER A 219 11.90 -1.94 3.37
C SER A 219 10.97 -2.22 4.55
N THR A 220 9.92 -1.44 4.72
CA THR A 220 8.94 -1.66 5.80
C THR A 220 8.04 -2.88 5.57
N MET A 221 8.00 -3.40 4.33
CA MET A 221 7.24 -4.60 3.93
C MET A 221 8.13 -5.82 3.74
N GLY A 222 9.12 -5.70 2.84
CA GLY A 222 9.84 -6.82 2.27
C GLY A 222 11.28 -7.00 2.76
N ALA A 223 11.83 -6.09 3.57
CA ALA A 223 13.19 -6.24 4.07
C ALA A 223 13.36 -7.49 4.94
N GLU A 224 14.52 -8.14 4.82
CA GLU A 224 14.96 -9.20 5.71
C GLU A 224 16.46 -9.07 6.01
N ASN A 225 16.81 -8.16 6.93
CA ASN A 225 18.17 -8.01 7.47
C ASN A 225 18.12 -8.18 9.00
N LYS A 226 18.40 -9.40 9.45
CA LYS A 226 18.27 -9.81 10.86
C LYS A 226 19.11 -8.94 11.80
N GLY A 227 18.49 -8.50 12.89
CA GLY A 227 19.10 -7.62 13.88
C GLY A 227 19.09 -6.13 13.51
N GLN A 228 18.65 -5.78 12.30
CA GLN A 228 18.49 -4.39 11.83
C GLN A 228 17.04 -4.08 11.47
N ILE A 229 16.50 -4.74 10.45
CA ILE A 229 15.14 -4.52 9.97
C ILE A 229 14.56 -5.80 9.36
N ILE A 230 13.33 -6.15 9.77
CA ILE A 230 12.48 -7.12 9.07
C ILE A 230 11.14 -6.44 8.80
N GLY A 231 10.74 -6.44 7.55
CA GLY A 231 9.47 -5.88 7.11
C GLY A 231 8.26 -6.69 7.57
N THR A 232 7.08 -6.14 7.34
CA THR A 232 5.81 -6.72 7.80
C THR A 232 5.30 -7.87 6.95
N SER A 233 5.87 -8.08 5.74
CA SER A 233 5.54 -9.21 4.84
C SER A 233 6.77 -9.70 4.07
N PRO A 234 7.82 -10.18 4.78
CA PRO A 234 9.11 -10.51 4.17
C PRO A 234 9.03 -11.69 3.19
N ASP A 235 7.95 -12.49 3.20
CA ASP A 235 7.74 -13.61 2.29
C ASP A 235 6.74 -13.29 1.15
N ALA A 236 6.24 -12.04 1.03
CA ALA A 236 5.43 -11.59 -0.10
C ALA A 236 6.27 -11.42 -1.38
N SER A 237 5.59 -11.37 -2.53
CA SER A 237 6.19 -10.99 -3.81
C SER A 237 5.82 -9.56 -4.19
N PHE A 238 6.68 -8.89 -4.99
CA PHE A 238 6.50 -7.46 -5.28
C PHE A 238 6.64 -7.15 -6.77
N TRP A 239 5.80 -6.23 -7.26
CA TRP A 239 6.01 -5.44 -8.46
C TRP A 239 6.46 -4.04 -8.06
N LEU A 240 7.52 -3.52 -8.66
CA LEU A 240 8.06 -2.19 -8.37
C LEU A 240 7.73 -1.26 -9.54
N LEU A 241 6.82 -0.31 -9.31
CA LEU A 241 6.25 0.54 -10.34
C LEU A 241 6.57 2.01 -10.03
N ARG A 242 7.37 2.64 -10.88
CA ARG A 242 7.63 4.07 -10.77
C ARG A 242 6.54 4.84 -11.49
N THR A 243 5.78 5.65 -10.76
CA THR A 243 4.69 6.49 -11.27
C THR A 243 4.94 7.98 -11.11
N GLU A 244 5.94 8.34 -10.27
CA GLU A 244 6.28 9.71 -9.91
C GLU A 244 7.63 10.15 -10.49
N ASP A 245 7.72 11.43 -10.86
CA ASP A 245 8.99 12.12 -11.08
C ASP A 245 9.36 12.89 -9.80
N GLY A 246 10.32 12.39 -9.04
CA GLY A 246 10.68 12.95 -7.73
C GLY A 246 11.23 14.39 -7.74
N ASP A 247 11.47 14.96 -8.92
CA ASP A 247 11.97 16.32 -9.11
C ASP A 247 10.85 17.33 -9.44
N THR A 248 9.62 16.86 -9.77
CA THR A 248 8.50 17.70 -10.19
C THR A 248 7.18 17.18 -9.62
N GLU A 249 6.14 18.02 -9.58
CA GLU A 249 4.80 17.66 -9.14
C GLU A 249 3.79 18.06 -10.22
N ASN A 250 3.32 17.11 -11.00
CA ASN A 250 2.49 17.37 -12.17
C ASN A 250 1.25 16.47 -12.23
N LEU A 251 0.13 17.01 -12.73
CA LEU A 251 -1.13 16.25 -12.84
C LEU A 251 -1.01 14.95 -13.66
N ILE A 252 -0.01 14.85 -14.54
CA ILE A 252 0.26 13.63 -15.32
C ILE A 252 0.58 12.42 -14.40
N GLU A 253 1.09 12.65 -13.19
CA GLU A 253 1.47 11.60 -12.24
C GLU A 253 0.26 10.84 -11.73
N GLU A 254 -0.90 11.50 -11.60
CA GLU A 254 -2.17 10.80 -11.33
C GLU A 254 -2.54 9.81 -12.46
N TYR A 255 -2.20 10.13 -13.71
CA TYR A 255 -2.44 9.24 -14.86
C TYR A 255 -1.36 8.15 -14.97
N ASN A 256 -0.12 8.41 -14.56
CA ASN A 256 0.89 7.37 -14.40
C ASN A 256 0.46 6.39 -13.31
N TRP A 257 -0.04 6.89 -12.18
CA TRP A 257 -0.61 6.09 -11.10
C TRP A 257 -1.76 5.21 -11.60
N LEU A 258 -2.69 5.77 -12.38
CA LEU A 258 -3.76 5.02 -13.04
C LEU A 258 -3.21 3.87 -13.89
N CYS A 259 -2.20 4.14 -14.72
CA CYS A 259 -1.58 3.11 -15.58
C CYS A 259 -0.83 2.06 -14.75
N GLY A 260 -0.17 2.47 -13.65
CA GLY A 260 0.46 1.56 -12.69
C GLY A 260 -0.56 0.65 -11.99
N ALA A 261 -1.72 1.20 -11.59
CA ALA A 261 -2.79 0.41 -10.98
C ALA A 261 -3.43 -0.58 -11.98
N GLU A 262 -3.59 -0.18 -13.24
CA GLU A 262 -4.07 -1.07 -14.30
C GLU A 262 -3.07 -2.19 -14.65
N PHE A 263 -1.78 -1.87 -14.63
CA PHE A 263 -0.71 -2.87 -14.75
C PHE A 263 -0.79 -3.87 -13.59
N ALA A 264 -0.83 -3.38 -12.35
CA ALA A 264 -0.98 -4.21 -11.15
C ALA A 264 -2.21 -5.13 -11.22
N ASP A 265 -3.35 -4.61 -11.71
CA ASP A 265 -4.55 -5.39 -11.99
C ASP A 265 -4.29 -6.49 -13.02
N SER A 266 -3.65 -6.18 -14.13
CA SER A 266 -3.45 -7.09 -15.26
C SER A 266 -2.47 -8.22 -14.93
N VAL A 267 -1.42 -7.95 -14.17
CA VAL A 267 -0.45 -8.97 -13.70
C VAL A 267 -0.94 -9.78 -12.50
N GLY A 268 -2.06 -9.38 -11.90
CA GLY A 268 -2.72 -10.11 -10.82
C GLY A 268 -2.18 -9.80 -9.43
N ALA A 269 -1.75 -8.57 -9.16
CA ALA A 269 -1.46 -8.14 -7.80
C ALA A 269 -2.69 -8.25 -6.89
N ASP A 270 -2.48 -8.60 -5.64
CA ASP A 270 -3.52 -8.64 -4.62
C ASP A 270 -3.70 -7.28 -3.97
N ILE A 271 -2.59 -6.58 -3.72
CA ILE A 271 -2.52 -5.33 -2.97
C ILE A 271 -1.75 -4.30 -3.79
N ILE A 272 -2.21 -3.07 -3.77
CA ILE A 272 -1.43 -1.88 -4.15
C ILE A 272 -1.03 -1.17 -2.86
N ASN A 273 0.28 -0.93 -2.65
CA ASN A 273 0.75 0.09 -1.73
C ASN A 273 1.12 1.33 -2.51
N SER A 274 0.55 2.48 -2.14
CA SER A 274 0.89 3.79 -2.67
C SER A 274 1.20 4.73 -1.52
N SER A 275 2.43 5.21 -1.49
CA SER A 275 2.90 6.18 -0.49
C SER A 275 2.92 7.61 -1.05
N LEU A 276 1.91 7.93 -1.85
CA LEU A 276 1.77 9.11 -2.69
C LEU A 276 0.51 9.90 -2.33
N GLY A 277 0.46 11.18 -2.75
CA GLY A 277 -0.73 11.99 -2.53
C GLY A 277 -0.67 13.34 -3.24
N TYR A 278 -1.75 13.69 -3.95
CA TYR A 278 -1.84 14.84 -4.84
C TYR A 278 -2.80 15.90 -4.30
N THR A 279 -2.33 17.14 -4.27
CA THR A 279 -3.13 18.31 -3.86
C THR A 279 -2.78 19.54 -4.68
N THR A 280 -1.50 19.86 -4.81
CA THR A 280 -0.99 21.03 -5.53
C THR A 280 0.09 20.61 -6.51
N PHE A 281 0.18 21.29 -7.62
CA PHE A 281 1.08 20.99 -8.74
C PHE A 281 1.96 22.19 -9.07
N ASP A 282 3.05 21.99 -9.81
CA ASP A 282 3.94 23.03 -10.30
C ASP A 282 3.19 24.05 -11.18
N ASP A 283 2.24 23.58 -11.99
CA ASP A 283 1.24 24.44 -12.63
C ASP A 283 0.03 24.63 -11.70
N ALA A 284 -0.02 25.75 -11.00
CA ALA A 284 -1.08 26.07 -10.06
C ALA A 284 -2.50 26.07 -10.66
N SER A 285 -2.66 26.12 -11.99
CA SER A 285 -3.96 26.00 -12.65
C SER A 285 -4.52 24.58 -12.60
N GLN A 286 -3.68 23.58 -12.28
CA GLN A 286 -4.02 22.18 -12.15
C GLN A 286 -4.27 21.76 -10.68
N ASN A 287 -4.06 22.66 -9.72
CA ASN A 287 -4.23 22.39 -8.29
C ASN A 287 -5.64 21.90 -7.97
N HIS A 288 -5.70 20.87 -7.16
CA HIS A 288 -6.95 20.47 -6.52
C HIS A 288 -7.35 21.45 -5.42
N THR A 289 -8.63 21.49 -5.15
CA THR A 289 -9.22 22.18 -4.01
C THR A 289 -9.72 21.16 -2.98
N TYR A 290 -9.98 21.59 -1.76
CA TYR A 290 -10.55 20.67 -0.77
C TYR A 290 -11.89 20.04 -1.22
N SER A 291 -12.71 20.76 -2.01
CA SER A 291 -13.97 20.21 -2.55
C SER A 291 -13.77 19.02 -3.49
N ASP A 292 -12.56 18.85 -4.04
CA ASP A 292 -12.21 17.73 -4.91
C ASP A 292 -11.87 16.45 -4.12
N MET A 293 -11.55 16.60 -2.83
CA MET A 293 -11.22 15.47 -1.92
C MET A 293 -12.50 14.73 -1.47
N ASN A 294 -13.26 14.23 -2.41
CA ASN A 294 -14.54 13.55 -2.22
C ASN A 294 -14.54 12.09 -2.75
N GLY A 295 -13.39 11.59 -3.16
CA GLY A 295 -13.19 10.22 -3.66
C GLY A 295 -13.67 9.99 -5.10
N ARG A 296 -14.18 11.01 -5.81
CA ARG A 296 -14.88 10.84 -7.10
C ARG A 296 -14.53 11.91 -8.14
N THR A 297 -13.74 12.91 -7.77
CA THR A 297 -13.39 14.03 -8.67
C THR A 297 -12.01 13.84 -9.29
N THR A 298 -11.00 13.52 -8.49
CA THR A 298 -9.62 13.41 -8.99
C THR A 298 -9.42 12.11 -9.78
N PRO A 299 -8.64 12.13 -10.87
CA PRO A 299 -8.35 10.94 -11.67
C PRO A 299 -7.81 9.78 -10.82
N VAL A 300 -6.87 10.07 -9.93
CA VAL A 300 -6.23 9.04 -9.09
C VAL A 300 -7.20 8.41 -8.08
N SER A 301 -8.13 9.17 -7.48
CA SER A 301 -9.15 8.61 -6.56
C SER A 301 -10.17 7.75 -7.30
N ILE A 302 -10.55 8.15 -8.52
CA ILE A 302 -11.38 7.33 -9.41
C ILE A 302 -10.65 6.02 -9.75
N ALA A 303 -9.35 6.09 -10.08
CA ALA A 303 -8.53 4.91 -10.40
C ALA A 303 -8.38 3.97 -9.18
N ALA A 304 -8.16 4.50 -7.97
CA ALA A 304 -8.08 3.72 -6.73
C ALA A 304 -9.40 2.97 -6.45
N ASN A 305 -10.54 3.61 -6.66
CA ASN A 305 -11.85 2.96 -6.58
C ASN A 305 -12.04 1.89 -7.68
N PHE A 306 -11.52 2.09 -8.90
CA PHE A 306 -11.51 1.06 -9.92
C PHE A 306 -10.67 -0.14 -9.49
N ALA A 307 -9.46 0.07 -8.98
CA ALA A 307 -8.57 -0.98 -8.49
C ALA A 307 -9.26 -1.84 -7.41
N SER A 308 -9.90 -1.20 -6.44
CA SER A 308 -10.66 -1.89 -5.39
C SER A 308 -11.82 -2.74 -5.97
N ARG A 309 -12.56 -2.19 -6.93
CA ARG A 309 -13.65 -2.92 -7.62
C ARG A 309 -13.16 -4.10 -8.48
N LYS A 310 -11.86 -4.16 -8.81
CA LYS A 310 -11.23 -5.31 -9.47
C LYS A 310 -10.75 -6.38 -8.48
N GLY A 311 -11.04 -6.21 -7.19
CA GLY A 311 -10.73 -7.16 -6.13
C GLY A 311 -9.33 -6.99 -5.53
N MET A 312 -8.62 -5.91 -5.83
CA MET A 312 -7.39 -5.54 -5.14
C MET A 312 -7.70 -4.77 -3.84
N ILE A 313 -6.79 -4.82 -2.87
CA ILE A 313 -6.80 -3.90 -1.74
C ILE A 313 -5.83 -2.76 -2.03
N VAL A 314 -6.34 -1.53 -2.06
CA VAL A 314 -5.49 -0.34 -2.17
C VAL A 314 -5.21 0.18 -0.76
N VAL A 315 -3.94 0.30 -0.41
CA VAL A 315 -3.45 0.91 0.82
C VAL A 315 -2.68 2.16 0.45
N ASN A 316 -3.15 3.32 0.90
CA ASN A 316 -2.56 4.61 0.53
C ASN A 316 -2.26 5.46 1.76
N SER A 317 -1.15 6.17 1.74
CA SER A 317 -0.78 7.14 2.78
C SER A 317 -1.78 8.29 2.85
N ALA A 318 -2.10 8.78 4.06
CA ALA A 318 -3.05 9.88 4.25
C ALA A 318 -2.51 11.25 3.78
N GLY A 319 -1.18 11.38 3.69
CA GLY A 319 -0.47 12.63 3.42
C GLY A 319 0.22 13.20 4.67
N ASN A 320 1.13 14.15 4.46
CA ASN A 320 1.99 14.74 5.50
C ASN A 320 1.72 16.23 5.70
N SER A 321 0.51 16.68 5.42
CA SER A 321 0.10 18.10 5.46
C SER A 321 -0.54 18.52 6.78
N GLY A 322 -0.62 17.66 7.80
CA GLY A 322 -1.35 17.90 9.05
C GLY A 322 -0.99 19.21 9.78
N SER A 323 0.25 19.67 9.66
CA SER A 323 0.71 20.97 10.21
C SER A 323 0.75 22.11 9.18
N SER A 324 0.36 21.86 7.92
CA SER A 324 0.33 22.88 6.87
C SER A 324 -1.06 23.54 6.76
N SER A 325 -1.18 24.57 5.91
CA SER A 325 -2.47 25.21 5.64
C SER A 325 -3.49 24.30 4.97
N TRP A 326 -3.03 23.26 4.27
CA TRP A 326 -3.91 22.24 3.67
C TRP A 326 -4.51 21.31 4.72
N HIS A 327 -3.74 20.80 5.65
CA HIS A 327 -3.96 19.85 6.75
C HIS A 327 -4.81 18.60 6.46
N TYR A 328 -5.66 18.62 5.45
CA TYR A 328 -6.51 17.49 5.08
C TYR A 328 -5.75 16.38 4.34
N ILE A 329 -6.38 15.21 4.22
CA ILE A 329 -5.90 14.16 3.32
C ILE A 329 -5.81 14.67 1.88
N GLY A 330 -4.91 14.07 1.08
CA GLY A 330 -4.84 14.28 -0.38
C GLY A 330 -5.48 13.12 -1.15
N ALA A 331 -5.64 13.30 -2.48
CA ALA A 331 -6.02 12.21 -3.36
C ALA A 331 -4.81 11.24 -3.55
N PRO A 332 -4.99 9.90 -3.60
CA PRO A 332 -6.24 9.15 -3.57
C PRO A 332 -6.71 8.72 -2.16
N ALA A 333 -6.13 9.23 -1.04
CA ALA A 333 -6.51 8.82 0.30
C ALA A 333 -7.99 9.10 0.62
N ASP A 334 -8.62 10.02 -0.11
CA ASP A 334 -10.05 10.35 -0.05
C ASP A 334 -10.96 9.31 -0.72
N ALA A 335 -10.44 8.35 -1.48
CA ALA A 335 -11.23 7.34 -2.19
C ALA A 335 -12.07 6.47 -1.22
N ASP A 336 -13.21 5.94 -1.73
CA ASP A 336 -14.24 5.28 -0.90
C ASP A 336 -13.78 3.94 -0.32
N SER A 337 -13.29 3.04 -1.18
CA SER A 337 -13.14 1.60 -0.89
C SER A 337 -11.68 1.19 -0.71
N ILE A 338 -10.88 2.05 -0.06
CA ILE A 338 -9.46 1.83 0.19
C ILE A 338 -9.11 1.97 1.67
N LEU A 339 -7.95 1.47 2.06
CA LEU A 339 -7.32 1.76 3.36
C LEU A 339 -6.43 3.00 3.21
N SER A 340 -6.93 4.19 3.59
CA SER A 340 -6.07 5.35 3.79
C SER A 340 -5.47 5.29 5.19
N VAL A 341 -4.16 5.49 5.30
CA VAL A 341 -3.40 5.23 6.51
C VAL A 341 -2.74 6.50 7.02
N GLY A 342 -3.20 6.99 8.17
CA GLY A 342 -2.55 8.07 8.91
C GLY A 342 -1.37 7.57 9.75
N ALA A 343 -0.68 8.49 10.42
CA ALA A 343 0.50 8.18 11.22
C ALA A 343 0.32 8.43 12.71
N VAL A 344 0.83 7.49 13.51
CA VAL A 344 1.19 7.66 14.93
C VAL A 344 2.69 7.48 15.11
N ASP A 345 3.23 7.91 16.25
CA ASP A 345 4.62 7.65 16.63
C ASP A 345 4.78 6.28 17.30
N GLU A 346 6.00 5.98 17.75
CA GLU A 346 6.33 4.72 18.44
C GLU A 346 5.61 4.52 19.79
N ASN A 347 5.04 5.59 20.37
CA ASN A 347 4.26 5.57 21.61
C ASN A 347 2.75 5.50 21.36
N THR A 348 2.32 5.47 20.10
CA THR A 348 0.93 5.52 19.63
C THR A 348 0.26 6.89 19.70
N ASP A 349 1.03 7.95 19.92
CA ASP A 349 0.55 9.32 19.88
C ASP A 349 0.38 9.78 18.42
N PHE A 350 -0.63 10.64 18.15
CA PHE A 350 -0.87 11.18 16.82
C PHE A 350 0.36 11.94 16.29
N ALA A 351 0.84 11.56 15.11
CA ALA A 351 1.99 12.20 14.50
C ALA A 351 1.59 13.56 13.91
N TRP A 352 2.18 14.63 14.39
CA TRP A 352 1.85 16.03 14.09
C TRP A 352 1.81 16.40 12.60
N PHE A 353 2.52 15.66 11.77
CA PHE A 353 2.55 15.87 10.32
C PHE A 353 1.42 15.12 9.58
N SER A 354 0.81 14.10 10.21
CA SER A 354 -0.20 13.27 9.54
C SER A 354 -1.41 14.08 9.10
N SER A 355 -1.72 14.03 7.80
CA SER A 355 -2.97 14.60 7.28
C SER A 355 -4.18 13.89 7.88
N PHE A 356 -5.28 14.60 8.02
CA PHE A 356 -6.50 14.13 8.68
C PHE A 356 -7.75 14.54 7.90
N GLY A 357 -8.91 14.00 8.29
CA GLY A 357 -10.20 14.27 7.68
C GLY A 357 -10.91 15.53 8.23
N PRO A 358 -12.19 15.63 7.96
CA PRO A 358 -12.97 14.73 7.12
C PRO A 358 -12.65 14.90 5.62
N THR A 359 -13.18 14.00 4.76
CA THR A 359 -13.27 14.29 3.32
C THR A 359 -14.24 15.41 3.04
N ALA A 360 -14.20 16.01 1.84
CA ALA A 360 -15.10 17.08 1.44
C ALA A 360 -16.59 16.67 1.43
N ASP A 361 -16.88 15.37 1.29
CA ASP A 361 -18.24 14.80 1.39
C ASP A 361 -18.56 14.26 2.81
N GLY A 362 -17.71 14.56 3.81
CA GLY A 362 -17.96 14.34 5.23
C GLY A 362 -17.66 12.93 5.76
N ARG A 363 -16.92 12.09 5.01
CA ARG A 363 -16.49 10.78 5.51
C ARG A 363 -15.27 10.91 6.43
N VAL A 364 -15.26 10.11 7.50
CA VAL A 364 -14.09 9.98 8.37
C VAL A 364 -12.91 9.39 7.61
N LYS A 365 -11.80 10.09 7.62
CA LYS A 365 -10.49 9.67 7.11
C LYS A 365 -9.40 10.25 8.03
N PRO A 366 -8.20 9.61 8.13
CA PRO A 366 -7.82 8.35 7.46
C PRO A 366 -8.71 7.19 7.87
N THR A 367 -8.65 6.06 7.14
CA THR A 367 -9.41 4.86 7.52
C THR A 367 -8.90 4.28 8.84
N ILE A 368 -7.58 4.16 8.98
CA ILE A 368 -6.84 3.62 10.13
C ILE A 368 -5.50 4.34 10.27
N VAL A 369 -4.75 4.02 11.32
CA VAL A 369 -3.38 4.51 11.51
C VAL A 369 -2.40 3.38 11.79
N ALA A 370 -1.09 3.63 11.53
CA ALA A 370 0.02 2.80 11.95
C ALA A 370 1.24 3.67 12.29
N GLN A 371 2.36 3.07 12.68
CA GLN A 371 3.59 3.83 12.95
C GLN A 371 4.08 4.49 11.66
N GLY A 372 4.15 5.81 11.66
CA GLY A 372 4.72 6.66 10.61
C GLY A 372 5.67 7.70 11.19
N GLY A 373 5.62 7.89 12.51
CA GLY A 373 6.60 8.68 13.27
C GLY A 373 7.70 7.79 13.82
N ASN A 374 8.95 8.22 13.71
CA ASN A 374 10.13 7.45 14.13
C ASN A 374 10.16 6.01 13.60
N THR A 375 9.74 5.82 12.34
CA THR A 375 9.70 4.54 11.67
C THR A 375 11.11 4.12 11.22
N ILE A 376 11.51 2.89 11.48
CA ILE A 376 12.77 2.34 11.00
C ILE A 376 12.62 1.93 9.54
N VAL A 377 13.50 2.44 8.69
CA VAL A 377 13.60 2.13 7.26
C VAL A 377 15.04 1.83 6.86
N ALA A 378 15.22 1.04 5.79
CA ALA A 378 16.56 0.74 5.27
C ALA A 378 17.15 1.94 4.51
N THR A 379 18.48 1.99 4.44
CA THR A 379 19.24 3.00 3.69
C THR A 379 20.15 2.35 2.67
N SER A 380 20.45 3.06 1.57
CA SER A 380 21.23 2.54 0.44
C SER A 380 22.69 2.19 0.73
N ASP A 381 23.15 2.39 1.96
CA ASP A 381 24.46 1.97 2.49
C ASP A 381 24.37 0.70 3.36
N ASN A 382 23.29 -0.07 3.25
CA ASN A 382 22.98 -1.27 4.04
C ASN A 382 22.78 -1.01 5.56
N GLY A 383 22.47 0.25 5.92
CA GLY A 383 22.09 0.64 7.28
C GLY A 383 20.58 0.77 7.45
N THR A 384 20.21 1.40 8.56
CA THR A 384 18.83 1.84 8.84
C THR A 384 18.84 3.29 9.33
N LEU A 385 17.73 3.99 9.11
CA LEU A 385 17.48 5.29 9.71
C LEU A 385 16.07 5.38 10.28
N THR A 386 15.83 6.39 11.11
CA THR A 386 14.50 6.72 11.61
C THR A 386 13.88 7.77 10.69
N GLY A 387 12.75 7.42 10.06
CA GLY A 387 12.00 8.27 9.13
C GLY A 387 10.64 8.70 9.68
N ASN A 388 10.13 9.84 9.19
CA ASN A 388 8.80 10.37 9.50
C ASN A 388 8.00 10.53 8.21
N GLY A 389 6.78 9.98 8.19
CA GLY A 389 5.85 10.10 7.06
C GLY A 389 4.74 9.04 7.11
N THR A 390 3.55 9.42 6.68
CA THR A 390 2.46 8.47 6.38
C THR A 390 2.87 7.52 5.25
N SER A 391 3.88 7.89 4.47
CA SER A 391 4.55 7.04 3.49
C SER A 391 5.13 5.74 4.08
N PHE A 392 5.37 5.70 5.39
CA PHE A 392 5.88 4.51 6.09
C PHE A 392 4.77 3.77 6.85
N SER A 393 3.74 4.46 7.33
CA SER A 393 2.58 3.79 7.95
C SER A 393 1.75 2.99 6.95
N SER A 394 1.59 3.49 5.72
CA SER A 394 0.86 2.80 4.65
C SER A 394 1.45 1.42 4.32
N PRO A 395 2.74 1.28 3.98
CA PRO A 395 3.30 -0.02 3.64
C PRO A 395 3.33 -1.00 4.82
N ILE A 396 3.49 -0.53 6.06
CA ILE A 396 3.34 -1.38 7.25
C ILE A 396 1.97 -2.07 7.25
N ILE A 397 0.89 -1.33 6.95
CA ILE A 397 -0.46 -1.89 6.83
C ILE A 397 -0.59 -2.78 5.59
N ALA A 398 0.01 -2.41 4.45
CA ALA A 398 -0.04 -3.22 3.22
C ALA A 398 0.59 -4.61 3.43
N GLY A 399 1.76 -4.67 4.08
CA GLY A 399 2.41 -5.93 4.41
C GLY A 399 1.60 -6.77 5.41
N MET A 400 1.09 -6.15 6.47
CA MET A 400 0.21 -6.86 7.42
C MET A 400 -1.08 -7.35 6.77
N THR A 401 -1.62 -6.60 5.80
CA THR A 401 -2.79 -7.02 5.01
C THR A 401 -2.48 -8.26 4.16
N ALA A 402 -1.27 -8.34 3.59
CA ALA A 402 -0.82 -9.54 2.87
C ALA A 402 -0.75 -10.77 3.79
N CYS A 403 -0.23 -10.62 5.00
CA CYS A 403 -0.19 -11.69 6.01
C CYS A 403 -1.59 -12.17 6.42
N LEU A 404 -2.51 -11.24 6.65
CA LEU A 404 -3.90 -11.55 6.98
C LEU A 404 -4.62 -12.25 5.82
N TRP A 405 -4.41 -11.77 4.60
CA TRP A 405 -5.04 -12.37 3.42
C TRP A 405 -4.43 -13.72 3.03
N GLN A 406 -3.14 -13.95 3.36
CA GLN A 406 -2.53 -15.29 3.31
C GLN A 406 -3.26 -16.28 4.24
N ALA A 407 -3.63 -15.84 5.45
CA ALA A 407 -4.38 -16.66 6.41
C ALA A 407 -5.82 -16.98 5.92
N HIS A 408 -6.42 -16.10 5.13
CA HIS A 408 -7.82 -16.16 4.68
C HIS A 408 -7.95 -16.00 3.15
N PRO A 409 -7.36 -16.91 2.33
CA PRO A 409 -7.23 -16.73 0.88
C PRO A 409 -8.58 -16.73 0.13
N ASN A 410 -9.64 -17.25 0.73
CA ASN A 410 -10.98 -17.32 0.15
C ASN A 410 -11.87 -16.11 0.49
N ARG A 411 -11.34 -15.13 1.25
CA ARG A 411 -12.06 -13.90 1.57
C ARG A 411 -11.87 -12.87 0.47
N THR A 412 -12.92 -12.09 0.23
CA THR A 412 -12.87 -10.95 -0.69
C THR A 412 -12.02 -9.82 -0.10
N ASN A 413 -11.55 -8.91 -0.96
CA ASN A 413 -10.82 -7.72 -0.54
C ASN A 413 -11.61 -6.91 0.51
N MET A 414 -12.93 -6.74 0.33
CA MET A 414 -13.76 -5.96 1.26
C MET A 414 -13.99 -6.68 2.59
N GLU A 415 -14.03 -8.02 2.64
CA GLU A 415 -14.07 -8.75 3.91
C GLU A 415 -12.76 -8.54 4.70
N ILE A 416 -11.61 -8.57 4.02
CA ILE A 416 -10.30 -8.30 4.65
C ILE A 416 -10.25 -6.85 5.17
N ILE A 417 -10.62 -5.86 4.35
CA ILE A 417 -10.67 -4.43 4.74
C ILE A 417 -11.58 -4.25 5.96
N ASN A 418 -12.79 -4.81 5.93
CA ASN A 418 -13.75 -4.69 7.02
C ASN A 418 -13.25 -5.32 8.32
N ALA A 419 -12.58 -6.48 8.25
CA ALA A 419 -12.00 -7.12 9.42
C ALA A 419 -10.88 -6.26 10.04
N ILE A 420 -10.03 -5.63 9.21
CA ILE A 420 -9.00 -4.69 9.66
C ILE A 420 -9.65 -3.50 10.38
N ILE A 421 -10.66 -2.88 9.78
CA ILE A 421 -11.39 -1.73 10.35
C ILE A 421 -12.06 -2.11 11.68
N LEU A 422 -12.80 -3.22 11.70
CA LEU A 422 -13.50 -3.70 12.91
C LEU A 422 -12.55 -4.13 14.04
N SER A 423 -11.31 -4.48 13.71
CA SER A 423 -10.28 -4.82 14.70
C SER A 423 -9.64 -3.59 15.35
N ALA A 424 -9.83 -2.41 14.78
CA ALA A 424 -9.18 -1.17 15.21
C ALA A 424 -9.80 -0.63 16.51
N HIS A 425 -8.97 -0.04 17.37
CA HIS A 425 -9.33 0.29 18.75
C HIS A 425 -10.35 1.42 18.91
N LEU A 426 -10.61 2.21 17.85
CA LEU A 426 -11.59 3.30 17.82
C LEU A 426 -12.78 3.01 16.88
N HIS A 427 -12.93 1.78 16.36
CA HIS A 427 -13.94 1.49 15.33
C HIS A 427 -15.39 1.82 15.74
N GLU A 428 -15.71 1.78 17.05
CA GLU A 428 -17.03 2.19 17.57
C GLU A 428 -17.21 3.71 17.65
N ASN A 429 -16.13 4.49 17.72
CA ASN A 429 -16.12 5.94 17.81
C ASN A 429 -14.94 6.53 17.02
N PRO A 430 -14.95 6.43 15.70
CA PRO A 430 -13.87 6.93 14.85
C PRO A 430 -13.82 8.46 14.87
N ASN A 431 -12.66 9.04 14.57
CA ASN A 431 -12.45 10.47 14.48
C ASN A 431 -11.57 10.84 13.28
N ASP A 432 -11.57 12.12 12.92
CA ASP A 432 -10.88 12.60 11.70
C ASP A 432 -9.35 12.57 11.80
N SER A 433 -8.76 12.45 12.99
CA SER A 433 -7.30 12.39 13.15
C SER A 433 -6.74 10.97 13.06
N LEU A 434 -7.42 10.01 13.69
CA LEU A 434 -6.96 8.62 13.81
C LEU A 434 -7.84 7.62 13.03
N GLY A 435 -8.90 8.09 12.39
CA GLY A 435 -9.88 7.21 11.76
C GLY A 435 -10.46 6.21 12.76
N ASN A 436 -10.48 4.94 12.40
CA ASN A 436 -10.84 3.85 13.30
C ASN A 436 -9.71 3.48 14.29
N GLY A 437 -8.56 4.15 14.22
CA GLY A 437 -7.42 3.93 15.09
C GLY A 437 -6.46 2.82 14.60
N LEU A 438 -5.63 2.32 15.52
CA LEU A 438 -4.68 1.23 15.28
C LEU A 438 -5.42 -0.11 15.13
N PRO A 439 -5.30 -0.83 14.02
CA PRO A 439 -5.86 -2.17 13.87
C PRO A 439 -5.10 -3.20 14.70
N ASN A 440 -5.80 -4.28 15.04
CA ASN A 440 -5.25 -5.44 15.74
C ASN A 440 -5.36 -6.66 14.82
N PHE A 441 -4.27 -7.05 14.19
CA PHE A 441 -4.28 -8.15 13.20
C PHE A 441 -4.55 -9.52 13.82
N ALA A 442 -4.32 -9.73 15.11
CA ALA A 442 -4.76 -10.94 15.79
C ALA A 442 -6.30 -11.00 15.93
N LEU A 443 -6.95 -9.85 16.18
CA LEU A 443 -8.41 -9.76 16.19
C LEU A 443 -8.99 -9.84 14.78
N ALA A 444 -8.35 -9.19 13.79
CA ALA A 444 -8.80 -9.27 12.39
C ALA A 444 -8.79 -10.72 11.87
N ASP A 445 -7.73 -11.49 12.17
CA ASP A 445 -7.66 -12.92 11.87
C ASP A 445 -8.80 -13.70 12.53
N LEU A 446 -9.08 -13.41 13.78
CA LEU A 446 -10.18 -14.04 14.52
C LEU A 446 -11.56 -13.71 13.89
N LEU A 447 -11.80 -12.47 13.51
CA LEU A 447 -13.06 -12.03 12.88
C LEU A 447 -13.32 -12.72 11.53
N LEU A 448 -12.27 -13.08 10.78
CA LEU A 448 -12.35 -13.78 9.50
C LEU A 448 -12.43 -15.30 9.64
N THR A 449 -12.13 -15.83 10.82
CA THR A 449 -12.12 -17.27 11.08
C THR A 449 -13.52 -17.85 11.04
N GLU A 450 -13.78 -18.82 10.14
CA GLU A 450 -15.08 -19.49 10.05
C GLU A 450 -15.24 -20.61 11.07
N PRO A 451 -16.41 -20.76 11.69
CA PRO A 451 -16.64 -21.78 12.71
C PRO A 451 -16.55 -23.23 12.21
N LYS A 452 -16.65 -23.46 10.91
CA LYS A 452 -16.99 -24.81 10.37
C LYS A 452 -15.82 -25.68 9.91
N ASN A 453 -14.58 -25.17 9.76
CA ASN A 453 -13.51 -25.91 9.05
C ASN A 453 -12.18 -25.99 9.79
N GLN A 454 -12.12 -25.82 11.12
CA GLN A 454 -10.83 -25.70 11.77
C GLN A 454 -10.44 -26.86 12.68
N THR A 455 -9.31 -27.47 12.35
CA THR A 455 -8.41 -28.19 13.27
C THR A 455 -7.48 -27.21 14.03
N GLN A 456 -7.89 -25.92 14.18
CA GLN A 456 -7.06 -24.89 14.78
C GLN A 456 -7.06 -24.94 16.32
N SER A 457 -5.98 -24.41 16.92
CA SER A 457 -5.88 -24.15 18.35
C SER A 457 -6.84 -23.06 18.79
N ASP A 458 -7.30 -23.10 20.03
CA ASP A 458 -8.05 -22.01 20.64
C ASP A 458 -7.24 -20.71 20.61
N VAL A 459 -7.87 -19.60 20.22
CA VAL A 459 -7.22 -18.27 20.10
C VAL A 459 -8.09 -17.19 20.75
N PHE A 460 -7.48 -16.10 21.18
CA PHE A 460 -8.21 -14.96 21.75
C PHE A 460 -7.53 -13.62 21.45
N ALA A 461 -8.29 -12.53 21.56
CA ALA A 461 -7.79 -11.15 21.53
C ALA A 461 -8.54 -10.28 22.56
N ILE A 462 -7.87 -9.28 23.14
CA ILE A 462 -8.43 -8.33 24.12
C ILE A 462 -8.41 -6.94 23.50
N VAL A 463 -9.60 -6.31 23.37
CA VAL A 463 -9.76 -5.02 22.67
C VAL A 463 -10.90 -4.22 23.28
N PRO A 464 -10.75 -2.90 23.46
CA PRO A 464 -9.48 -2.19 23.51
C PRO A 464 -8.64 -2.51 24.77
N ASN A 465 -7.35 -2.20 24.69
CA ASN A 465 -6.43 -2.16 25.83
C ASN A 465 -5.61 -0.87 25.68
N PRO A 466 -5.77 0.13 26.53
CA PRO A 466 -6.33 0.09 27.91
C PRO A 466 -7.81 -0.33 27.99
N ILE A 467 -8.16 -0.95 29.14
CA ILE A 467 -9.49 -1.48 29.42
C ILE A 467 -10.47 -0.34 29.67
N THR A 468 -11.51 -0.26 28.86
CA THR A 468 -12.64 0.67 28.95
C THR A 468 -13.95 -0.08 29.30
N ALA A 469 -15.09 0.64 29.36
CA ALA A 469 -16.40 0.00 29.53
C ALA A 469 -16.76 -0.94 28.36
N ASN A 470 -16.21 -0.66 27.17
CA ASN A 470 -16.47 -1.40 25.93
C ASN A 470 -15.39 -2.47 25.63
N SER A 471 -14.43 -2.69 26.54
CA SER A 471 -13.40 -3.70 26.31
C SER A 471 -13.96 -5.12 26.41
N HIS A 472 -13.58 -5.93 25.42
CA HIS A 472 -13.98 -7.33 25.33
C HIS A 472 -12.75 -8.22 25.17
N ILE A 473 -12.86 -9.46 25.62
CA ILE A 473 -12.05 -10.56 25.12
C ILE A 473 -12.88 -11.32 24.10
N TYR A 474 -12.35 -11.41 22.90
CA TYR A 474 -12.87 -12.24 21.81
C TYR A 474 -12.14 -13.56 21.86
N VAL A 475 -12.87 -14.67 21.83
CA VAL A 475 -12.29 -16.01 21.97
C VAL A 475 -12.88 -16.90 20.89
N TYR A 476 -12.05 -17.41 19.98
CA TYR A 476 -12.44 -18.55 19.17
C TYR A 476 -12.12 -19.83 19.95
N ALA A 477 -13.14 -20.57 20.33
CA ALA A 477 -13.03 -21.81 21.08
C ALA A 477 -13.15 -23.01 20.12
N ALA A 478 -12.02 -23.45 19.54
CA ALA A 478 -12.00 -24.52 18.55
C ALA A 478 -12.47 -25.87 19.14
N ASN A 479 -11.94 -26.23 20.30
CA ASN A 479 -12.11 -27.55 20.90
C ASN A 479 -12.48 -27.49 22.40
N THR A 480 -12.83 -26.32 22.93
CA THR A 480 -13.17 -26.15 24.35
C THR A 480 -14.51 -25.41 24.50
N ASN A 481 -15.19 -25.67 25.61
CA ASN A 481 -16.41 -24.97 26.02
C ASN A 481 -16.20 -24.14 27.28
N ALA A 482 -14.97 -23.95 27.73
CA ALA A 482 -14.66 -23.20 28.93
C ALA A 482 -13.34 -22.44 28.82
N MET A 483 -13.33 -21.23 29.39
CA MET A 483 -12.14 -20.42 29.61
C MET A 483 -12.03 -20.04 31.08
N ARG A 484 -10.81 -20.11 31.62
CA ARG A 484 -10.50 -19.61 32.96
C ARG A 484 -9.58 -18.42 32.87
N MET A 485 -9.95 -17.31 33.50
CA MET A 485 -9.14 -16.10 33.61
C MET A 485 -8.80 -15.80 35.06
N GLU A 486 -7.53 -15.55 35.35
CA GLU A 486 -7.05 -15.08 36.64
C GLU A 486 -6.37 -13.72 36.47
N VAL A 487 -6.69 -12.74 37.32
CA VAL A 487 -6.17 -11.38 37.30
C VAL A 487 -5.10 -11.23 38.35
N TYR A 488 -3.93 -10.74 37.98
CA TYR A 488 -2.81 -10.51 38.90
C TYR A 488 -2.39 -9.04 38.84
N ASN A 489 -2.00 -8.47 39.98
CA ASN A 489 -1.32 -7.17 40.00
C ASN A 489 0.18 -7.34 39.64
N ILE A 490 0.88 -6.22 39.46
CA ILE A 490 2.32 -6.20 39.12
C ILE A 490 3.24 -6.83 40.17
N LYS A 491 2.74 -7.04 41.39
CA LYS A 491 3.47 -7.74 42.48
C LYS A 491 3.27 -9.25 42.42
N GLY A 492 2.51 -9.78 41.44
CA GLY A 492 2.21 -11.20 41.29
C GLY A 492 1.09 -11.71 42.19
N ASN A 493 0.40 -10.86 42.95
CA ASN A 493 -0.74 -11.23 43.76
C ASN A 493 -1.99 -11.42 42.91
N ARG A 494 -2.66 -12.57 43.03
CA ARG A 494 -3.93 -12.82 42.35
C ARG A 494 -5.05 -11.99 42.98
N ILE A 495 -5.67 -11.12 42.18
CA ILE A 495 -6.76 -10.23 42.58
C ILE A 495 -8.12 -10.91 42.40
N SER A 496 -8.32 -11.59 41.27
CA SER A 496 -9.61 -12.18 40.91
C SER A 496 -9.42 -13.44 40.08
N LYS A 497 -10.49 -14.26 40.03
CA LYS A 497 -10.59 -15.44 39.20
C LYS A 497 -11.99 -15.54 38.61
N PHE A 498 -12.08 -15.80 37.33
CA PHE A 498 -13.33 -15.96 36.56
C PHE A 498 -13.29 -17.26 35.77
N ASN A 499 -14.46 -17.88 35.60
CA ASN A 499 -14.66 -18.98 34.68
C ASN A 499 -15.79 -18.58 33.74
N PHE A 500 -15.58 -18.80 32.46
CA PHE A 500 -16.53 -18.48 31.40
C PHE A 500 -16.90 -19.76 30.65
N SER A 501 -18.19 -19.96 30.41
CA SER A 501 -18.65 -20.95 29.45
C SER A 501 -18.54 -20.36 28.05
N LEU A 502 -18.05 -21.15 27.11
CA LEU A 502 -17.88 -20.78 25.71
C LEU A 502 -18.75 -21.69 24.85
N THR A 503 -19.19 -21.18 23.71
CA THR A 503 -19.76 -22.01 22.66
C THR A 503 -18.59 -22.50 21.78
N ALA A 504 -18.40 -23.80 21.72
CA ALA A 504 -17.33 -24.40 20.92
C ALA A 504 -17.56 -24.13 19.41
N GLN A 505 -16.47 -24.04 18.65
CA GLN A 505 -16.45 -23.77 17.21
C GLN A 505 -17.14 -22.45 16.82
N THR A 506 -17.16 -21.46 17.72
CA THR A 506 -17.68 -20.11 17.47
C THR A 506 -16.76 -19.04 18.06
N ASN A 507 -16.92 -17.81 17.55
CA ASN A 507 -16.36 -16.63 18.20
C ASN A 507 -17.24 -16.24 19.39
N ASN A 508 -16.63 -16.25 20.57
CA ASN A 508 -17.26 -15.83 21.81
C ASN A 508 -16.79 -14.43 22.18
N GLN A 509 -17.68 -13.58 22.64
CA GLN A 509 -17.39 -12.22 23.09
C GLN A 509 -17.73 -12.09 24.57
N ILE A 510 -16.78 -11.68 25.39
CA ILE A 510 -16.95 -11.50 26.82
C ILE A 510 -16.55 -10.08 27.18
N ASN A 511 -17.47 -9.27 27.67
CA ASN A 511 -17.19 -7.91 28.10
C ASN A 511 -16.29 -7.90 29.35
N LEU A 512 -15.24 -7.09 29.35
CA LEU A 512 -14.23 -6.98 30.42
C LEU A 512 -14.48 -5.79 31.37
N SER A 513 -15.59 -5.06 31.25
CA SER A 513 -15.91 -3.89 32.09
C SER A 513 -15.88 -4.20 33.60
N PHE A 514 -16.10 -5.46 34.01
CA PHE A 514 -15.99 -5.88 35.40
C PHE A 514 -14.57 -5.72 35.97
N LEU A 515 -13.51 -5.67 35.14
CA LEU A 515 -12.13 -5.42 35.57
C LEU A 515 -11.97 -3.98 36.10
N ARG A 516 -12.75 -3.03 35.64
CA ARG A 516 -12.74 -1.61 36.07
C ARG A 516 -13.16 -1.40 37.53
N LYS A 517 -13.60 -2.42 38.23
CA LYS A 517 -13.79 -2.39 39.67
C LYS A 517 -12.46 -2.40 40.47
N ASN A 518 -11.36 -2.70 39.81
CA ASN A 518 -10.02 -2.62 40.39
C ASN A 518 -9.44 -1.22 40.24
N ALA A 519 -8.39 -0.89 40.99
CA ALA A 519 -7.71 0.39 40.89
C ALA A 519 -7.06 0.57 39.49
N VAL A 520 -6.94 1.81 39.05
CA VAL A 520 -6.16 2.17 37.85
C VAL A 520 -4.75 1.62 37.96
N GLY A 521 -4.23 1.04 36.87
CA GLY A 521 -2.90 0.46 36.87
C GLY A 521 -2.71 -0.69 35.89
N VAL A 522 -1.55 -1.30 35.95
CA VAL A 522 -1.16 -2.44 35.11
C VAL A 522 -1.51 -3.75 35.81
N TYR A 523 -2.11 -4.65 35.05
CA TYR A 523 -2.49 -6.00 35.50
C TYR A 523 -2.02 -7.05 34.49
N LEU A 524 -1.87 -8.29 34.97
CA LEU A 524 -1.62 -9.46 34.12
C LEU A 524 -2.86 -10.36 34.17
N LEU A 525 -3.39 -10.67 32.99
CA LEU A 525 -4.45 -11.66 32.82
C LEU A 525 -3.83 -12.99 32.44
N LYS A 526 -3.96 -13.98 33.33
CA LYS A 526 -3.58 -15.37 33.06
C LYS A 526 -4.80 -16.12 32.56
N ILE A 527 -4.78 -16.51 31.31
CA ILE A 527 -5.90 -17.13 30.60
C ILE A 527 -5.55 -18.57 30.31
N ARG A 528 -6.45 -19.48 30.69
CA ARG A 528 -6.37 -20.91 30.35
C ARG A 528 -7.52 -21.26 29.40
N LEU A 529 -7.17 -21.72 28.20
CA LEU A 529 -8.08 -22.04 27.13
C LEU A 529 -7.56 -23.28 26.38
N GLY A 530 -8.41 -24.28 26.16
CA GLY A 530 -8.05 -25.51 25.45
C GLY A 530 -6.82 -26.27 25.98
N GLY A 531 -6.55 -26.16 27.29
CA GLY A 531 -5.36 -26.77 27.90
C GLY A 531 -4.07 -25.94 27.78
N GLN A 532 -4.10 -24.84 27.03
CA GLN A 532 -3.00 -23.89 26.94
C GLN A 532 -3.13 -22.78 27.99
N GLU A 533 -2.01 -22.15 28.32
CA GLU A 533 -1.93 -21.07 29.29
C GLU A 533 -1.28 -19.85 28.63
N PHE A 534 -1.93 -18.68 28.71
CA PHE A 534 -1.50 -17.42 28.15
C PHE A 534 -1.43 -16.36 29.25
N VAL A 535 -0.53 -15.39 29.09
CA VAL A 535 -0.42 -14.25 30.02
C VAL A 535 -0.42 -12.96 29.20
N GLU A 536 -1.45 -12.13 29.41
CA GLU A 536 -1.61 -10.85 28.73
C GLU A 536 -1.52 -9.69 29.71
N LYS A 537 -0.80 -8.63 29.29
CA LYS A 537 -0.73 -7.36 30.02
C LYS A 537 -1.93 -6.50 29.64
N VAL A 538 -2.68 -6.04 30.64
CA VAL A 538 -3.75 -5.05 30.43
C VAL A 538 -3.52 -3.83 31.32
N ILE A 539 -4.02 -2.69 30.85
CA ILE A 539 -3.96 -1.41 31.55
C ILE A 539 -5.39 -1.01 31.89
N LEU A 540 -5.68 -0.77 33.14
CA LEU A 540 -6.95 -0.19 33.57
C LEU A 540 -6.78 1.32 33.69
N VAL A 541 -7.68 2.05 33.06
CA VAL A 541 -7.77 3.53 33.10
C VAL A 541 -9.11 3.95 33.70
N ASP A 542 -9.24 5.21 34.08
CA ASP A 542 -10.47 5.79 34.65
C ASP A 542 -11.67 5.74 33.71
#